data_5da6cb8f3e5deb271ccb98a5274ef198
#
_entry.id   5da6cb8f3e5deb271ccb98a5274ef198
#
_cell.length_a   1.000
_cell.length_b   1.000
_cell.length_c   1.000
_cell.angle_alpha   90.00
_cell.angle_beta   90.00
_cell.angle_gamma   90.00
#
_symmetry.space_group_name_H-M   'P 1'
#
loop_
_entity.id
_entity.type
_entity.pdbx_description
1 polymer ?
#
loop_
_entity_poly.entity_id
_entity_poly.type
_entity_poly.pdbx_seq_one_letter_code
_entity_poly.pdbx_strand_id
1 'polypeptide(L)'
;AGVPLLVADPAGGTIFFFGQSVENDGLLLLTEVQRGIDAGIRARLAEAVGLIASEGQLLKGLMQGKSVQAIARDLGRTEGTVRQQLKSIMAKMGVNSQQQLISTAYALSLMYQQNRPSTPTAAADMQGAKLHEGRHGVVGLHTFGPADGLPVLFLHGALFGIAALPGLRDATQTLGLRILAPERPGYGHTAFGEDGDPIGLAVRQAVDILDTLELPKVVVLAHDVGTRFAARLALDAPGRVAAVIAAPATPPMQTWAQTADMPTRHRVNAWAAQHLPGLMDKIVALGLA
;
A
#
# COMPACT_ATOMS: atom_id res chain seq x y z
N ALA A 1 14.63 -12.21 -12.69
CA ALA A 1 13.64 -12.93 -11.86
C ALA A 1 14.32 -13.38 -10.58
N GLY A 2 13.65 -13.19 -9.42
CA GLY A 2 14.20 -13.61 -8.15
C GLY A 2 14.01 -15.11 -7.90
N VAL A 3 14.95 -15.72 -7.20
CA VAL A 3 14.93 -17.15 -6.88
C VAL A 3 14.93 -17.33 -5.36
N PRO A 4 14.03 -18.15 -4.80
CA PRO A 4 14.07 -18.48 -3.38
C PRO A 4 15.28 -19.39 -3.10
N LEU A 5 16.03 -19.07 -2.07
CA LEU A 5 17.17 -19.83 -1.59
C LEU A 5 16.92 -20.33 -0.17
N LEU A 6 17.29 -21.55 0.11
CA LEU A 6 17.19 -22.21 1.40
C LEU A 6 18.57 -22.45 1.96
N VAL A 7 18.87 -21.90 3.14
CA VAL A 7 20.16 -22.08 3.81
C VAL A 7 19.91 -22.74 5.17
N ALA A 8 20.68 -23.77 5.48
CA ALA A 8 20.62 -24.39 6.81
C ALA A 8 21.16 -23.40 7.87
N ASP A 9 20.40 -23.21 8.94
CA ASP A 9 20.84 -22.42 10.10
C ASP A 9 21.76 -23.27 10.97
N PRO A 10 23.00 -22.83 11.26
CA PRO A 10 23.89 -23.55 12.16
C PRO A 10 23.33 -23.76 13.57
N ALA A 11 22.38 -22.91 14.00
CA ALA A 11 21.69 -23.04 15.29
C ALA A 11 20.48 -24.01 15.23
N GLY A 12 20.26 -24.66 14.09
CA GLY A 12 19.17 -25.61 13.84
C GLY A 12 17.94 -24.92 13.24
N GLY A 13 17.64 -25.28 12.02
CA GLY A 13 16.50 -24.72 11.26
C GLY A 13 16.86 -24.41 9.82
N THR A 14 15.99 -23.67 9.16
CA THR A 14 16.20 -23.22 7.78
C THR A 14 15.96 -21.72 7.69
N ILE A 15 16.91 -21.00 7.12
CA ILE A 15 16.79 -19.58 6.79
C ILE A 15 16.38 -19.48 5.32
N PHE A 16 15.37 -18.69 5.04
CA PHE A 16 14.91 -18.43 3.68
C PHE A 16 15.48 -17.11 3.19
N PHE A 17 16.08 -17.11 2.02
CA PHE A 17 16.51 -15.92 1.32
C PHE A 17 15.78 -15.82 -0.01
N PHE A 18 15.57 -14.58 -0.45
CA PHE A 18 15.14 -14.30 -1.81
C PHE A 18 16.30 -13.64 -2.53
N GLY A 19 16.84 -14.34 -3.54
CA GLY A 19 17.98 -13.88 -4.33
C GLY A 19 17.50 -13.18 -5.60
N GLN A 20 17.99 -11.96 -5.85
CA GLN A 20 17.80 -11.25 -7.10
C GLN A 20 19.15 -10.93 -7.72
N SER A 21 19.34 -11.28 -9.00
CA SER A 21 20.49 -10.80 -9.78
C SER A 21 20.32 -9.31 -10.05
N VAL A 22 21.33 -8.52 -9.70
CA VAL A 22 21.42 -7.12 -10.09
C VAL A 22 22.04 -7.09 -11.49
N GLU A 23 21.30 -6.58 -12.46
CA GLU A 23 21.78 -6.52 -13.85
C GLU A 23 23.05 -5.68 -13.96
N ASN A 24 24.02 -6.21 -14.64
CA ASN A 24 25.32 -5.67 -15.06
C ASN A 24 26.54 -5.87 -14.14
N ASP A 25 26.43 -6.21 -12.86
CA ASP A 25 27.61 -6.28 -11.98
C ASP A 25 27.96 -7.69 -11.47
N GLY A 26 27.23 -8.72 -11.90
CA GLY A 26 27.40 -10.07 -11.34
C GLY A 26 27.10 -10.17 -9.84
N LEU A 27 26.42 -9.17 -9.28
CA LEU A 27 26.03 -9.10 -7.88
C LEU A 27 24.70 -9.83 -7.67
N LEU A 28 24.63 -10.57 -6.55
CA LEU A 28 23.42 -11.22 -6.08
C LEU A 28 22.94 -10.50 -4.81
N LEU A 29 21.79 -9.85 -4.89
CA LEU A 29 21.12 -9.31 -3.71
C LEU A 29 20.40 -10.46 -3.00
N LEU A 30 20.81 -10.77 -1.78
CA LEU A 30 20.13 -11.73 -0.91
C LEU A 30 19.31 -10.99 0.15
N THR A 31 18.01 -11.19 0.10
CA THR A 31 17.10 -10.65 1.12
C THR A 31 16.63 -11.78 2.02
N GLU A 32 16.97 -11.72 3.32
CA GLU A 32 16.49 -12.70 4.28
C GLU A 32 14.97 -12.55 4.47
N VAL A 33 14.27 -13.67 4.35
CA VAL A 33 12.84 -13.74 4.68
C VAL A 33 12.70 -13.91 6.19
N GLN A 34 12.56 -12.80 6.92
CA GLN A 34 12.41 -12.82 8.36
C GLN A 34 11.14 -13.55 8.79
N ARG A 35 11.29 -14.55 9.66
CA ARG A 35 10.18 -15.23 10.32
C ARG A 35 9.75 -14.41 11.55
N GLY A 36 8.78 -13.55 11.35
CA GLY A 36 8.22 -12.77 12.46
C GLY A 36 7.92 -11.34 12.07
N ILE A 37 7.14 -10.68 12.91
CA ILE A 37 6.80 -9.26 12.73
C ILE A 37 7.71 -8.43 13.64
N ASP A 38 8.23 -7.33 13.10
CA ASP A 38 8.95 -6.29 13.85
C ASP A 38 8.14 -5.81 15.08
N ALA A 39 8.84 -5.44 16.14
CA ALA A 39 8.20 -5.03 17.40
C ALA A 39 7.30 -3.81 17.25
N GLY A 40 7.71 -2.84 16.43
CA GLY A 40 6.92 -1.63 16.17
C GLY A 40 5.66 -1.93 15.36
N ILE A 41 5.75 -2.82 14.39
CA ILE A 41 4.60 -3.26 13.59
C ILE A 41 3.60 -4.02 14.47
N ARG A 42 4.11 -4.89 15.37
CA ARG A 42 3.25 -5.59 16.34
C ARG A 42 2.50 -4.64 17.26
N ALA A 43 3.18 -3.60 17.75
CA ALA A 43 2.55 -2.60 18.61
C ALA A 43 1.40 -1.89 17.88
N ARG A 44 1.64 -1.44 16.65
CA ARG A 44 0.62 -0.79 15.80
C ARG A 44 -0.54 -1.73 15.47
N LEU A 45 -0.24 -2.98 15.12
CA LEU A 45 -1.27 -3.99 14.88
C LEU A 45 -2.11 -4.24 16.13
N ALA A 46 -1.46 -4.36 17.30
CA ALA A 46 -2.15 -4.54 18.57
C ALA A 46 -3.06 -3.35 18.90
N GLU A 47 -2.59 -2.12 18.66
CA GLU A 47 -3.36 -0.90 18.84
C GLU A 47 -4.57 -0.84 17.88
N ALA A 48 -4.34 -1.04 16.58
CA ALA A 48 -5.39 -0.98 15.55
C ALA A 48 -6.53 -1.99 15.78
N VAL A 49 -6.21 -3.18 16.32
CA VAL A 49 -7.18 -4.26 16.57
C VAL A 49 -7.66 -4.28 18.04
N GLY A 50 -7.14 -3.39 18.88
CA GLY A 50 -7.48 -3.36 20.30
C GLY A 50 -7.01 -4.59 21.09
N LEU A 51 -5.82 -5.14 20.74
CA LEU A 51 -5.24 -6.25 21.50
C LEU A 51 -4.61 -5.75 22.78
N ILE A 52 -4.87 -6.45 23.88
CA ILE A 52 -4.13 -6.21 25.12
C ILE A 52 -2.72 -6.83 25.05
N ALA A 53 -1.81 -6.41 25.91
CA ALA A 53 -0.40 -6.82 25.87
C ALA A 53 -0.21 -8.36 25.83
N SER A 54 -1.01 -9.10 26.59
CA SER A 54 -0.94 -10.56 26.62
C SER A 54 -1.44 -11.23 25.33
N GLU A 55 -2.42 -10.64 24.66
CA GLU A 55 -2.90 -11.09 23.35
C GLU A 55 -1.84 -10.81 22.26
N GLY A 56 -1.17 -9.67 22.33
CA GLY A 56 -0.05 -9.35 21.45
C GLY A 56 1.12 -10.33 21.61
N GLN A 57 1.43 -10.78 22.84
CA GLN A 57 2.45 -11.80 23.08
C GLN A 57 2.03 -13.17 22.53
N LEU A 58 0.76 -13.56 22.70
CA LEU A 58 0.22 -14.77 22.11
C LEU A 58 0.31 -14.76 20.59
N LEU A 59 -0.14 -13.68 19.95
CA LEU A 59 -0.06 -13.52 18.50
C LEU A 59 1.39 -13.61 18.00
N LYS A 60 2.35 -13.00 18.71
CA LYS A 60 3.79 -13.15 18.44
C LYS A 60 4.24 -14.60 18.42
N GLY A 61 3.87 -15.36 19.44
CA GLY A 61 4.23 -16.77 19.56
C GLY A 61 3.66 -17.61 18.40
N LEU A 62 2.41 -17.38 18.04
CA LEU A 62 1.77 -18.06 16.91
C LEU A 62 2.46 -17.72 15.58
N MET A 63 2.82 -16.48 15.35
CA MET A 63 3.53 -16.07 14.14
C MET A 63 4.96 -16.59 14.06
N GLN A 64 5.56 -16.93 15.21
CA GLN A 64 6.84 -17.63 15.28
C GLN A 64 6.70 -19.15 15.08
N GLY A 65 5.48 -19.66 14.86
CA GLY A 65 5.21 -21.07 14.68
C GLY A 65 5.16 -21.89 15.97
N LYS A 66 5.09 -21.23 17.14
CA LYS A 66 5.00 -21.92 18.43
C LYS A 66 3.62 -22.56 18.59
N SER A 67 3.58 -23.75 19.19
CA SER A 67 2.32 -24.40 19.59
C SER A 67 1.67 -23.65 20.77
N VAL A 68 0.35 -23.79 20.90
CA VAL A 68 -0.40 -23.23 22.05
C VAL A 68 0.19 -23.69 23.38
N GLN A 69 0.65 -24.94 23.46
CA GLN A 69 1.31 -25.49 24.63
C GLN A 69 2.66 -24.82 24.94
N ALA A 70 3.47 -24.58 23.90
CA ALA A 70 4.75 -23.85 24.06
C ALA A 70 4.50 -22.42 24.53
N ILE A 71 3.52 -21.74 23.94
CA ILE A 71 3.16 -20.36 24.32
C ILE A 71 2.62 -20.32 25.77
N ALA A 72 1.81 -21.31 26.15
CA ALA A 72 1.30 -21.41 27.53
C ALA A 72 2.45 -21.50 28.54
N ARG A 73 3.45 -22.34 28.27
CA ARG A 73 4.66 -22.45 29.09
C ARG A 73 5.46 -21.12 29.14
N ASP A 74 5.69 -20.51 27.98
CA ASP A 74 6.45 -19.27 27.88
C ASP A 74 5.78 -18.10 28.63
N LEU A 75 4.45 -18.09 28.67
CA LEU A 75 3.67 -17.05 29.35
C LEU A 75 3.32 -17.40 30.82
N GLY A 76 3.70 -18.58 31.34
CA GLY A 76 3.33 -19.04 32.66
C GLY A 76 1.81 -19.21 32.85
N ARG A 77 1.10 -19.67 31.82
CA ARG A 77 -0.36 -19.80 31.79
C ARG A 77 -0.81 -21.23 31.46
N THR A 78 -2.07 -21.51 31.74
CA THR A 78 -2.66 -22.78 31.30
C THR A 78 -3.01 -22.74 29.81
N GLU A 79 -3.01 -23.90 29.14
CA GLU A 79 -3.45 -24.00 27.75
C GLU A 79 -4.89 -23.49 27.54
N GLY A 80 -5.77 -23.77 28.55
CA GLY A 80 -7.15 -23.30 28.53
C GLY A 80 -7.23 -21.77 28.45
N THR A 81 -6.43 -21.06 29.25
CA THR A 81 -6.34 -19.59 29.22
C THR A 81 -5.85 -19.09 27.86
N VAL A 82 -4.82 -19.74 27.32
CA VAL A 82 -4.27 -19.34 26.00
C VAL A 82 -5.27 -19.60 24.88
N ARG A 83 -6.02 -20.70 24.90
CA ARG A 83 -7.10 -20.99 23.94
C ARG A 83 -8.24 -19.97 24.02
N GLN A 84 -8.58 -19.52 25.23
CA GLN A 84 -9.60 -18.48 25.40
C GLN A 84 -9.14 -17.14 24.85
N GLN A 85 -7.88 -16.77 25.10
CA GLN A 85 -7.28 -15.55 24.50
C GLN A 85 -7.18 -15.65 22.98
N LEU A 86 -6.85 -16.82 22.44
CA LEU A 86 -6.84 -17.05 20.99
C LEU A 86 -8.21 -16.79 20.38
N LYS A 87 -9.30 -17.27 21.02
CA LYS A 87 -10.67 -16.97 20.58
C LYS A 87 -10.97 -15.47 20.61
N SER A 88 -10.51 -14.76 21.66
CA SER A 88 -10.67 -13.31 21.77
C SER A 88 -9.96 -12.58 20.63
N ILE A 89 -8.71 -12.94 20.32
CA ILE A 89 -7.95 -12.34 19.21
C ILE A 89 -8.66 -12.61 17.87
N MET A 90 -9.09 -13.85 17.64
CA MET A 90 -9.81 -14.21 16.41
C MET A 90 -11.10 -13.39 16.24
N ALA A 91 -11.85 -13.20 17.32
CA ALA A 91 -13.07 -12.38 17.30
C ALA A 91 -12.75 -10.90 16.98
N LYS A 92 -11.70 -10.32 17.60
CA LYS A 92 -11.25 -8.94 17.36
C LYS A 92 -10.78 -8.75 15.93
N MET A 93 -10.13 -9.75 15.34
CA MET A 93 -9.63 -9.71 13.98
C MET A 93 -10.65 -10.16 12.92
N GLY A 94 -11.85 -10.58 13.33
CA GLY A 94 -12.90 -11.01 12.43
C GLY A 94 -12.57 -12.30 11.65
N VAL A 95 -11.78 -13.20 12.24
CA VAL A 95 -11.33 -14.46 11.61
C VAL A 95 -11.82 -15.69 12.39
N ASN A 96 -11.97 -16.82 11.69
CA ASN A 96 -12.61 -18.00 12.23
C ASN A 96 -11.63 -19.16 12.50
N SER A 97 -10.35 -19.02 12.16
CA SER A 97 -9.34 -20.04 12.39
C SER A 97 -7.98 -19.45 12.74
N GLN A 98 -7.17 -20.21 13.46
CA GLN A 98 -5.79 -19.84 13.79
C GLN A 98 -4.96 -19.62 12.51
N GLN A 99 -5.21 -20.37 11.46
CA GLN A 99 -4.51 -20.23 10.19
C GLN A 99 -4.87 -18.90 9.51
N GLN A 100 -6.16 -18.52 9.50
CA GLN A 100 -6.60 -17.22 9.02
C GLN A 100 -6.04 -16.08 9.88
N LEU A 101 -6.00 -16.26 11.21
CA LEU A 101 -5.40 -15.28 12.11
C LEU A 101 -3.94 -15.00 11.74
N ILE A 102 -3.14 -16.04 11.59
CA ILE A 102 -1.72 -15.92 11.24
C ILE A 102 -1.56 -15.28 9.87
N SER A 103 -2.30 -15.74 8.86
CA SER A 103 -2.18 -15.20 7.49
C SER A 103 -2.63 -13.73 7.41
N THR A 104 -3.69 -13.35 8.11
CA THR A 104 -4.17 -11.96 8.18
C THR A 104 -3.15 -11.07 8.91
N ALA A 105 -2.60 -11.54 10.03
CA ALA A 105 -1.58 -10.79 10.76
C ALA A 105 -0.30 -10.61 9.93
N TYR A 106 0.12 -11.62 9.15
CA TYR A 106 1.23 -11.47 8.21
C TYR A 106 0.92 -10.50 7.08
N ALA A 107 -0.25 -10.58 6.48
CA ALA A 107 -0.66 -9.66 5.42
C ALA A 107 -0.65 -8.20 5.91
N LEU A 108 -1.23 -7.94 7.08
CA LEU A 108 -1.21 -6.63 7.72
C LEU A 108 0.22 -6.18 8.04
N SER A 109 1.08 -7.09 8.51
CA SER A 109 2.47 -6.75 8.81
C SER A 109 3.26 -6.35 7.57
N LEU A 110 3.04 -7.03 6.45
CA LEU A 110 3.64 -6.66 5.16
C LEU A 110 3.17 -5.28 4.69
N MET A 111 1.88 -4.98 4.85
CA MET A 111 1.33 -3.66 4.56
C MET A 111 1.97 -2.57 5.45
N TYR A 112 2.12 -2.84 6.74
CA TYR A 112 2.82 -1.92 7.66
C TYR A 112 4.31 -1.78 7.36
N GLN A 113 5.00 -2.84 6.90
CA GLN A 113 6.40 -2.76 6.47
C GLN A 113 6.56 -1.91 5.21
N GLN A 114 5.67 -2.08 4.24
CA GLN A 114 5.66 -1.28 3.01
C GLN A 114 5.34 0.19 3.29
N ASN A 115 4.53 0.47 4.32
CA ASN A 115 4.16 1.81 4.75
C ASN A 115 5.01 2.35 5.91
N ARG A 116 6.07 1.63 6.29
CA ARG A 116 7.01 2.15 7.29
C ARG A 116 7.65 3.40 6.70
N PRO A 117 7.50 4.58 7.32
CA PRO A 117 8.39 5.67 6.99
C PRO A 117 9.79 5.15 7.27
N SER A 118 10.52 4.83 6.19
CA SER A 118 11.92 4.46 6.27
C SER A 118 12.58 5.57 7.08
N THR A 119 13.30 5.23 8.13
CA THR A 119 14.16 6.07 9.00
C THR A 119 14.07 7.59 8.82
N PRO A 120 14.29 8.45 9.83
CA PRO A 120 14.12 9.92 9.75
C PRO A 120 14.67 10.60 8.49
N THR A 121 15.56 9.93 7.75
CA THR A 121 16.06 10.36 6.44
C THR A 121 14.99 10.35 5.34
N ALA A 122 14.01 9.44 5.38
CA ALA A 122 12.97 9.39 4.33
C ALA A 122 11.83 10.39 4.58
N ALA A 123 11.58 10.78 5.82
CA ALA A 123 10.65 11.88 6.12
C ALA A 123 11.22 13.24 5.67
N ALA A 124 12.55 13.37 5.60
CA ALA A 124 13.21 14.57 5.05
C ALA A 124 13.14 14.64 3.51
N ASP A 125 12.87 13.51 2.85
CA ASP A 125 12.75 13.43 1.39
C ASP A 125 11.33 13.69 0.86
N MET A 126 10.32 13.69 1.72
CA MET A 126 9.00 14.23 1.39
C MET A 126 9.05 15.75 1.57
N GLN A 127 9.39 16.47 0.52
CA GLN A 127 8.96 17.86 0.43
C GLN A 127 7.44 17.80 0.53
N GLY A 128 6.88 18.46 1.56
CA GLY A 128 5.43 18.53 1.73
C GLY A 128 4.75 18.96 0.43
N ALA A 129 3.49 18.59 0.26
CA ALA A 129 2.73 19.01 -0.89
C ALA A 129 2.86 20.52 -1.06
N LYS A 130 3.22 20.98 -2.24
CA LYS A 130 3.09 22.39 -2.62
C LYS A 130 1.64 22.61 -3.02
N LEU A 131 1.01 23.65 -2.47
CA LEU A 131 -0.35 23.99 -2.85
C LEU A 131 -0.31 24.62 -4.24
N HIS A 132 -1.03 24.03 -5.17
CA HIS A 132 -1.26 24.54 -6.50
C HIS A 132 -2.65 25.16 -6.55
N GLU A 133 -2.71 26.47 -6.73
CA GLU A 133 -3.96 27.21 -6.89
C GLU A 133 -4.31 27.27 -8.37
N GLY A 134 -5.29 26.45 -8.78
CA GLY A 134 -5.77 26.39 -10.15
C GLY A 134 -7.19 26.91 -10.30
N ARG A 135 -7.69 26.94 -11.54
CA ARG A 135 -9.09 27.35 -11.88
C ARG A 135 -10.14 26.44 -11.21
N HIS A 136 -9.75 25.23 -10.85
CA HIS A 136 -10.63 24.21 -10.27
C HIS A 136 -10.29 23.90 -8.82
N GLY A 137 -9.81 24.91 -8.08
CA GLY A 137 -9.52 24.85 -6.66
C GLY A 137 -8.06 24.55 -6.33
N VAL A 138 -7.80 24.36 -5.04
CA VAL A 138 -6.47 24.11 -4.52
C VAL A 138 -6.18 22.63 -4.58
N VAL A 139 -4.99 22.26 -5.07
CA VAL A 139 -4.51 20.87 -5.17
C VAL A 139 -3.16 20.75 -4.47
N GLY A 140 -3.03 19.79 -3.57
CA GLY A 140 -1.72 19.41 -3.06
C GLY A 140 -0.93 18.68 -4.15
N LEU A 141 0.21 19.25 -4.55
CA LEU A 141 1.07 18.69 -5.58
C LEU A 141 2.42 18.28 -5.00
N HIS A 142 2.71 16.99 -5.08
CA HIS A 142 4.03 16.45 -4.75
C HIS A 142 4.86 16.33 -6.03
N THR A 143 6.16 16.63 -5.93
CA THR A 143 7.08 16.52 -7.07
C THR A 143 8.32 15.74 -6.65
N PHE A 144 8.70 14.75 -7.46
CA PHE A 144 9.89 13.93 -7.23
C PHE A 144 10.77 13.93 -8.48
N GLY A 145 12.09 13.87 -8.28
CA GLY A 145 13.08 13.86 -9.36
C GLY A 145 13.50 15.25 -9.84
N PRO A 146 14.37 15.31 -10.86
CA PRO A 146 14.95 16.56 -11.36
C PRO A 146 13.89 17.43 -12.06
N ALA A 147 14.05 18.76 -11.97
CA ALA A 147 13.09 19.71 -12.52
C ALA A 147 13.01 19.66 -14.06
N ASP A 148 14.10 19.31 -14.71
CA ASP A 148 14.26 19.15 -16.15
C ASP A 148 14.02 17.71 -16.65
N GLY A 149 13.64 16.79 -15.74
CA GLY A 149 13.35 15.40 -16.08
C GLY A 149 12.10 15.25 -16.94
N LEU A 150 11.98 14.07 -17.60
CA LEU A 150 10.79 13.70 -18.36
C LEU A 150 9.54 13.76 -17.48
N PRO A 151 8.52 14.57 -17.79
CA PRO A 151 7.37 14.73 -16.93
C PRO A 151 6.46 13.51 -16.98
N VAL A 152 6.16 12.97 -15.81
CA VAL A 152 5.25 11.86 -15.58
C VAL A 152 4.19 12.29 -14.58
N LEU A 153 2.92 12.26 -14.97
CA LEU A 153 1.80 12.50 -14.08
C LEU A 153 1.44 11.21 -13.37
N PHE A 154 1.56 11.17 -12.04
CA PHE A 154 1.22 10.02 -11.23
C PHE A 154 -0.17 10.16 -10.61
N LEU A 155 -1.06 9.21 -10.92
CA LEU A 155 -2.41 9.13 -10.37
C LEU A 155 -2.48 7.95 -9.41
N HIS A 156 -2.53 8.27 -8.11
CA HIS A 156 -2.39 7.30 -7.02
C HIS A 156 -3.63 6.43 -6.79
N GLY A 157 -3.43 5.31 -6.09
CA GLY A 157 -4.47 4.37 -5.69
C GLY A 157 -5.36 4.86 -4.53
N ALA A 158 -6.34 4.04 -4.12
CA ALA A 158 -7.30 4.41 -3.10
C ALA A 158 -6.71 4.42 -1.68
N LEU A 159 -5.86 3.46 -1.35
CA LEU A 159 -5.50 3.19 0.04
C LEU A 159 -4.27 3.95 0.53
N PHE A 160 -3.29 4.19 -0.34
CA PHE A 160 -1.98 4.67 0.09
C PHE A 160 -1.69 6.12 -0.29
N GLY A 161 -2.57 6.75 -1.04
CA GLY A 161 -2.35 8.12 -1.50
C GLY A 161 -1.00 8.26 -2.23
N ILE A 162 -0.30 9.34 -1.92
CA ILE A 162 1.05 9.60 -2.41
C ILE A 162 2.01 9.34 -1.25
N ALA A 163 2.79 8.27 -1.34
CA ALA A 163 3.84 7.94 -0.38
C ALA A 163 5.21 8.01 -1.05
N ALA A 164 6.18 8.55 -0.34
CA ALA A 164 7.57 8.44 -0.76
C ALA A 164 8.03 6.99 -0.59
N LEU A 165 8.27 6.31 -1.70
CA LEU A 165 8.84 4.97 -1.68
C LEU A 165 10.35 5.04 -1.44
N PRO A 166 10.94 4.12 -0.66
CA PRO A 166 12.38 4.01 -0.56
C PRO A 166 13.02 3.91 -1.94
N GLY A 167 14.06 4.71 -2.18
CA GLY A 167 14.76 4.75 -3.47
C GLY A 167 14.04 5.51 -4.59
N LEU A 168 12.87 6.10 -4.35
CA LEU A 168 12.14 6.86 -5.38
C LEU A 168 12.98 8.02 -5.93
N ARG A 169 13.68 8.76 -5.06
CA ARG A 169 14.55 9.86 -5.46
C ARG A 169 15.68 9.38 -6.37
N ASP A 170 16.39 8.32 -5.95
CA ASP A 170 17.50 7.77 -6.71
C ASP A 170 17.03 7.22 -8.07
N ALA A 171 15.89 6.52 -8.07
CA ALA A 171 15.30 6.00 -9.29
C ALA A 171 14.89 7.13 -10.25
N THR A 172 14.21 8.17 -9.76
CA THR A 172 13.79 9.28 -10.60
C THR A 172 14.98 10.08 -11.12
N GLN A 173 16.02 10.25 -10.30
CA GLN A 173 17.27 10.90 -10.69
C GLN A 173 18.00 10.09 -11.77
N THR A 174 18.16 8.78 -11.54
CA THR A 174 18.86 7.89 -12.49
C THR A 174 18.15 7.78 -13.83
N LEU A 175 16.81 7.74 -13.80
CA LEU A 175 15.99 7.62 -15.00
C LEU A 175 15.67 8.97 -15.65
N GLY A 176 16.06 10.10 -15.06
CA GLY A 176 15.74 11.42 -15.56
C GLY A 176 14.22 11.69 -15.59
N LEU A 177 13.47 11.21 -14.59
CA LEU A 177 12.02 11.38 -14.52
C LEU A 177 11.64 12.48 -13.54
N ARG A 178 10.69 13.33 -13.95
CA ARG A 178 10.02 14.30 -13.08
C ARG A 178 8.60 13.82 -12.80
N ILE A 179 8.37 13.25 -11.60
CA ILE A 179 7.06 12.78 -11.20
C ILE A 179 6.25 13.95 -10.63
N LEU A 180 5.09 14.18 -11.21
CA LEU A 180 4.08 15.12 -10.74
C LEU A 180 2.93 14.31 -10.15
N ALA A 181 2.74 14.36 -8.85
CA ALA A 181 1.77 13.57 -8.13
C ALA A 181 0.75 14.48 -7.44
N PRO A 182 -0.36 14.85 -8.10
CA PRO A 182 -1.44 15.59 -7.46
C PRO A 182 -2.21 14.71 -6.48
N GLU A 183 -2.55 15.27 -5.34
CA GLU A 183 -3.52 14.69 -4.42
C GLU A 183 -4.89 14.71 -5.10
N ARG A 184 -5.54 13.56 -5.19
CA ARG A 184 -6.88 13.48 -5.77
C ARG A 184 -7.92 14.14 -4.87
N PRO A 185 -9.08 14.57 -5.40
CA PRO A 185 -10.17 15.10 -4.60
C PRO A 185 -10.50 14.22 -3.38
N GLY A 186 -10.53 14.83 -2.19
CA GLY A 186 -10.74 14.16 -0.91
C GLY A 186 -9.47 13.63 -0.23
N TYR A 187 -8.28 13.84 -0.81
CA TYR A 187 -6.99 13.45 -0.22
C TYR A 187 -6.18 14.68 0.18
N GLY A 188 -5.51 14.59 1.32
CA GLY A 188 -4.58 15.61 1.79
C GLY A 188 -5.18 17.02 1.80
N HIS A 189 -4.61 17.91 1.00
CA HIS A 189 -5.02 19.32 0.90
C HIS A 189 -6.06 19.57 -0.20
N THR A 190 -6.43 18.54 -0.99
CA THR A 190 -7.35 18.68 -2.12
C THR A 190 -8.78 18.42 -1.68
N ALA A 191 -9.64 19.43 -1.74
CA ALA A 191 -11.04 19.29 -1.37
C ALA A 191 -11.78 18.31 -2.29
N PHE A 192 -12.82 17.66 -1.78
CA PHE A 192 -13.59 16.65 -2.52
C PHE A 192 -14.38 17.23 -3.72
N GLY A 193 -14.76 18.50 -3.66
CA GLY A 193 -15.63 19.13 -4.65
C GLY A 193 -17.12 18.91 -4.33
N GLU A 194 -17.96 19.81 -4.84
CA GLU A 194 -19.41 19.80 -4.57
C GLU A 194 -20.25 19.22 -5.71
N ASP A 195 -19.64 19.06 -6.90
CA ASP A 195 -20.33 18.67 -8.14
C ASP A 195 -20.62 17.16 -8.28
N GLY A 196 -20.19 16.35 -7.32
CA GLY A 196 -20.42 14.90 -7.32
C GLY A 196 -19.64 14.12 -8.38
N ASP A 197 -18.74 14.77 -9.14
CA ASP A 197 -17.84 14.14 -10.13
C ASP A 197 -16.36 14.31 -9.72
N PRO A 198 -15.88 13.55 -8.73
CA PRO A 198 -14.48 13.65 -8.28
C PRO A 198 -13.48 13.23 -9.36
N ILE A 199 -13.87 12.36 -10.31
CA ILE A 199 -12.99 11.95 -11.39
C ILE A 199 -12.83 13.10 -12.39
N GLY A 200 -13.92 13.72 -12.82
CA GLY A 200 -13.87 14.88 -13.71
C GLY A 200 -13.16 16.07 -13.06
N LEU A 201 -13.36 16.30 -11.76
CA LEU A 201 -12.64 17.35 -11.03
C LEU A 201 -11.13 17.09 -11.05
N ALA A 202 -10.68 15.87 -10.74
CA ALA A 202 -9.27 15.51 -10.77
C ALA A 202 -8.65 15.70 -12.18
N VAL A 203 -9.40 15.38 -13.24
CA VAL A 203 -8.95 15.59 -14.62
C VAL A 203 -8.77 17.07 -14.91
N ARG A 204 -9.75 17.91 -14.56
CA ARG A 204 -9.66 19.37 -14.74
C ARG A 204 -8.49 19.95 -13.96
N GLN A 205 -8.29 19.53 -12.72
CA GLN A 205 -7.16 19.93 -11.86
C GLN A 205 -5.82 19.47 -12.46
N ALA A 206 -5.74 18.24 -12.97
CA ALA A 206 -4.54 17.75 -13.64
C ALA A 206 -4.19 18.60 -14.88
N VAL A 207 -5.17 18.97 -15.70
CA VAL A 207 -4.97 19.83 -16.86
C VAL A 207 -4.50 21.24 -16.41
N ASP A 208 -5.08 21.82 -15.35
CA ASP A 208 -4.63 23.10 -14.80
C ASP A 208 -3.16 23.07 -14.35
N ILE A 209 -2.75 21.98 -13.70
CA ILE A 209 -1.35 21.78 -13.30
C ILE A 209 -0.44 21.72 -14.53
N LEU A 210 -0.84 20.96 -15.56
CA LEU A 210 -0.05 20.87 -16.79
C LEU A 210 0.04 22.21 -17.52
N ASP A 211 -1.04 23.01 -17.53
CA ASP A 211 -1.06 24.35 -18.12
C ASP A 211 -0.11 25.28 -17.36
N THR A 212 -0.19 25.31 -16.03
CA THR A 212 0.66 26.16 -15.20
C THR A 212 2.14 25.81 -15.30
N LEU A 213 2.44 24.52 -15.48
CA LEU A 213 3.82 24.04 -15.65
C LEU A 213 4.30 24.08 -17.10
N GLU A 214 3.50 24.62 -18.02
CA GLU A 214 3.78 24.71 -19.46
C GLU A 214 4.14 23.35 -20.08
N LEU A 215 3.49 22.29 -19.60
CA LEU A 215 3.72 20.91 -20.07
C LEU A 215 2.65 20.55 -21.10
N PRO A 216 2.97 20.54 -22.40
CA PRO A 216 1.96 20.27 -23.43
C PRO A 216 1.44 18.83 -23.37
N LYS A 217 2.29 17.89 -22.99
CA LYS A 217 1.99 16.47 -23.01
C LYS A 217 2.83 15.70 -21.98
N VAL A 218 2.22 14.69 -21.32
CA VAL A 218 2.89 13.88 -20.30
C VAL A 218 2.62 12.40 -20.49
N VAL A 219 3.50 11.56 -19.94
CA VAL A 219 3.19 10.14 -19.66
C VAL A 219 2.38 10.09 -18.37
N VAL A 220 1.32 9.30 -18.34
CA VAL A 220 0.49 9.10 -17.15
C VAL A 220 0.81 7.74 -16.55
N LEU A 221 1.29 7.74 -15.31
CA LEU A 221 1.47 6.54 -14.50
C LEU A 221 0.29 6.43 -13.53
N ALA A 222 -0.46 5.35 -13.62
CA ALA A 222 -1.65 5.11 -12.82
C ALA A 222 -1.48 3.88 -11.95
N HIS A 223 -1.85 4.01 -10.68
CA HIS A 223 -1.81 2.91 -9.72
C HIS A 223 -3.23 2.62 -9.23
N ASP A 224 -3.63 1.35 -9.26
CA ASP A 224 -4.92 0.87 -8.75
C ASP A 224 -6.11 1.66 -9.36
N VAL A 225 -6.99 2.23 -8.54
CA VAL A 225 -8.12 3.05 -9.01
C VAL A 225 -7.68 4.32 -9.76
N GLY A 226 -6.43 4.75 -9.64
CA GLY A 226 -5.83 5.79 -10.47
C GLY A 226 -5.98 5.51 -11.96
N THR A 227 -6.11 4.23 -12.35
CA THR A 227 -6.41 3.81 -13.73
C THR A 227 -7.68 4.45 -14.29
N ARG A 228 -8.72 4.63 -13.46
CA ARG A 228 -9.99 5.25 -13.89
C ARG A 228 -9.81 6.74 -14.19
N PHE A 229 -8.99 7.41 -13.39
CA PHE A 229 -8.65 8.84 -13.58
C PHE A 229 -7.79 9.02 -14.83
N ALA A 230 -6.82 8.13 -15.06
CA ALA A 230 -5.98 8.14 -16.26
C ALA A 230 -6.80 7.89 -17.53
N ALA A 231 -7.71 6.93 -17.49
CA ALA A 231 -8.61 6.66 -18.62
C ALA A 231 -9.49 7.87 -18.94
N ARG A 232 -10.06 8.51 -17.91
CA ARG A 232 -10.88 9.71 -18.08
C ARG A 232 -10.07 10.88 -18.62
N LEU A 233 -8.84 11.10 -18.12
CA LEU A 233 -7.93 12.13 -18.64
C LEU A 233 -7.60 11.88 -20.13
N ALA A 234 -7.33 10.63 -20.50
CA ALA A 234 -7.04 10.27 -21.89
C ALA A 234 -8.24 10.49 -22.84
N LEU A 235 -9.47 10.34 -22.32
CA LEU A 235 -10.69 10.60 -23.08
C LEU A 235 -11.01 12.09 -23.20
N ASP A 236 -10.92 12.83 -22.09
CA ASP A 236 -11.32 14.23 -22.02
C ASP A 236 -10.24 15.18 -22.58
N ALA A 237 -8.97 14.80 -22.48
CA ALA A 237 -7.83 15.60 -22.92
C ALA A 237 -6.76 14.75 -23.65
N PRO A 238 -7.09 14.10 -24.78
CA PRO A 238 -6.17 13.18 -25.46
C PRO A 238 -4.89 13.84 -25.94
N GLY A 239 -4.95 15.13 -26.26
CA GLY A 239 -3.78 15.92 -26.64
C GLY A 239 -2.74 16.08 -25.52
N ARG A 240 -3.13 15.88 -24.25
CA ARG A 240 -2.25 16.06 -23.06
C ARG A 240 -1.59 14.75 -22.61
N VAL A 241 -1.98 13.60 -23.17
CA VAL A 241 -1.53 12.28 -22.78
C VAL A 241 -0.66 11.66 -23.86
N ALA A 242 0.61 11.43 -23.56
CA ALA A 242 1.55 10.75 -24.47
C ALA A 242 1.38 9.23 -24.44
N ALA A 243 1.21 8.68 -23.22
CA ALA A 243 0.98 7.28 -22.96
C ALA A 243 0.34 7.11 -21.57
N VAL A 244 -0.33 5.99 -21.36
CA VAL A 244 -0.84 5.58 -20.04
C VAL A 244 -0.17 4.27 -19.66
N ILE A 245 0.45 4.24 -18.47
CA ILE A 245 1.01 3.05 -17.83
C ILE A 245 0.20 2.79 -16.57
N ALA A 246 -0.49 1.67 -16.49
CA ALA A 246 -1.28 1.29 -15.31
C ALA A 246 -0.66 0.07 -14.62
N ALA A 247 -0.21 0.24 -13.36
CA ALA A 247 0.51 -0.78 -12.62
C ALA A 247 0.19 -0.72 -11.10
N PRO A 248 -0.61 -1.67 -10.56
CA PRO A 248 -1.54 -2.54 -11.28
C PRO A 248 -2.71 -1.76 -11.86
N ALA A 249 -3.26 -2.23 -12.96
CA ALA A 249 -4.48 -1.66 -13.53
C ALA A 249 -5.70 -2.18 -12.79
N THR A 250 -6.60 -1.26 -12.40
CA THR A 250 -7.90 -1.62 -11.84
C THR A 250 -9.00 -1.08 -12.76
N PRO A 251 -9.44 -1.89 -13.76
CA PRO A 251 -10.52 -1.48 -14.65
C PRO A 251 -11.84 -1.38 -13.88
N PRO A 252 -12.81 -0.59 -14.37
CA PRO A 252 -14.14 -0.57 -13.80
C PRO A 252 -14.78 -1.97 -13.87
N MET A 253 -15.17 -2.52 -12.74
CA MET A 253 -15.91 -3.78 -12.68
C MET A 253 -17.40 -3.48 -12.78
N GLN A 254 -18.01 -3.90 -13.88
CA GLN A 254 -19.44 -3.71 -14.15
C GLN A 254 -20.24 -4.97 -13.83
N THR A 255 -19.61 -6.14 -13.93
CA THR A 255 -20.29 -7.41 -13.73
C THR A 255 -19.49 -8.32 -12.79
N TRP A 256 -20.20 -9.17 -12.05
CA TRP A 256 -19.58 -10.18 -11.19
C TRP A 256 -18.70 -11.17 -11.98
N ALA A 257 -19.04 -11.43 -13.24
CA ALA A 257 -18.26 -12.30 -14.10
C ALA A 257 -16.81 -11.80 -14.31
N GLN A 258 -16.60 -10.49 -14.34
CA GLN A 258 -15.27 -9.89 -14.48
C GLN A 258 -14.37 -10.15 -13.26
N THR A 259 -14.93 -10.62 -12.16
CA THR A 259 -14.17 -10.97 -10.94
C THR A 259 -13.86 -12.48 -10.87
N ALA A 260 -14.21 -13.27 -11.88
CA ALA A 260 -14.13 -14.74 -11.82
C ALA A 260 -12.72 -15.25 -11.50
N ASP A 261 -11.69 -14.63 -12.08
CA ASP A 261 -10.30 -15.01 -11.91
C ASP A 261 -9.63 -14.39 -10.67
N MET A 262 -10.38 -13.57 -9.92
CA MET A 262 -9.87 -12.97 -8.68
C MET A 262 -9.92 -13.98 -7.53
N PRO A 263 -8.94 -13.99 -6.62
CA PRO A 263 -9.06 -14.71 -5.35
C PRO A 263 -10.32 -14.28 -4.59
N THR A 264 -10.98 -15.23 -3.93
CA THR A 264 -12.29 -15.01 -3.28
C THR A 264 -12.33 -13.78 -2.37
N ARG A 265 -11.24 -13.52 -1.61
CA ARG A 265 -11.13 -12.33 -0.75
C ARG A 265 -11.22 -11.01 -1.54
N HIS A 266 -10.58 -10.95 -2.72
CA HIS A 266 -10.63 -9.76 -3.56
C HIS A 266 -11.99 -9.57 -4.20
N ARG A 267 -12.68 -10.67 -4.55
CA ARG A 267 -14.07 -10.63 -5.04
C ARG A 267 -15.01 -10.07 -3.99
N VAL A 268 -14.87 -10.53 -2.74
CA VAL A 268 -15.68 -10.03 -1.61
C VAL A 268 -15.43 -8.55 -1.37
N ASN A 269 -14.16 -8.12 -1.37
CA ASN A 269 -13.82 -6.70 -1.20
C ASN A 269 -14.34 -5.84 -2.36
N ALA A 270 -14.22 -6.30 -3.59
CA ALA A 270 -14.76 -5.62 -4.77
C ALA A 270 -16.28 -5.48 -4.69
N TRP A 271 -16.97 -6.54 -4.28
CA TRP A 271 -18.42 -6.52 -4.07
C TRP A 271 -18.80 -5.57 -2.92
N ALA A 272 -18.08 -5.63 -1.80
CA ALA A 272 -18.33 -4.77 -0.65
C ALA A 272 -18.11 -3.29 -0.99
N ALA A 273 -17.06 -2.96 -1.74
CA ALA A 273 -16.79 -1.61 -2.20
C ALA A 273 -17.94 -1.05 -3.07
N GLN A 274 -18.58 -1.90 -3.84
CA GLN A 274 -19.67 -1.50 -4.73
C GLN A 274 -21.03 -1.41 -4.02
N HIS A 275 -21.32 -2.31 -3.07
CA HIS A 275 -22.65 -2.48 -2.48
C HIS A 275 -22.74 -2.04 -1.02
N LEU A 276 -21.61 -1.96 -0.31
CA LEU A 276 -21.54 -1.63 1.11
C LEU A 276 -20.40 -0.61 1.37
N PRO A 277 -20.48 0.61 0.81
CA PRO A 277 -19.41 1.61 0.94
C PRO A 277 -19.05 1.91 2.39
N GLY A 278 -20.01 1.98 3.32
CA GLY A 278 -19.75 2.18 4.74
C GLY A 278 -18.98 1.04 5.44
N LEU A 279 -18.97 -0.17 4.87
CA LEU A 279 -18.11 -1.26 5.32
C LEU A 279 -16.68 -1.04 4.83
N MET A 280 -16.51 -0.55 3.60
CA MET A 280 -15.20 -0.20 3.08
C MET A 280 -14.54 0.93 3.85
N ASP A 281 -15.30 1.94 4.26
CA ASP A 281 -14.79 3.02 5.13
C ASP A 281 -14.19 2.48 6.42
N LYS A 282 -14.84 1.47 7.04
CA LYS A 282 -14.32 0.81 8.24
C LYS A 282 -13.08 -0.04 7.94
N ILE A 283 -13.06 -0.76 6.82
CA ILE A 283 -11.90 -1.56 6.41
C ILE A 283 -10.70 -0.64 6.14
N VAL A 284 -10.93 0.47 5.45
CA VAL A 284 -9.90 1.48 5.16
C VAL A 284 -9.43 2.14 6.46
N ALA A 285 -10.32 2.54 7.35
CA ALA A 285 -9.97 3.13 8.65
C ALA A 285 -9.15 2.18 9.52
N LEU A 286 -9.45 0.89 9.50
CA LEU A 286 -8.69 -0.15 10.21
C LEU A 286 -7.32 -0.41 9.60
N GLY A 287 -7.11 -0.13 8.31
CA GLY A 287 -5.85 -0.29 7.60
C GLY A 287 -4.98 0.97 7.55
N LEU A 288 -5.56 2.14 7.87
CA LEU A 288 -4.89 3.44 7.77
C LEU A 288 -4.63 4.11 9.14
N ALA A 289 -5.13 3.55 10.24
CA ALA A 289 -4.97 4.09 11.60
C ALA A 289 -3.68 3.63 12.30
#